data_7a7e5b54ca09ed9e2d0505c07bb5e516
#
_entry.id   7a7e5b54ca09ed9e2d0505c07bb5e516
#
_cell.length_a   1.000
_cell.length_b   1.000
_cell.length_c   1.000
_cell.angle_alpha   90.00
_cell.angle_beta   90.00
_cell.angle_gamma   90.00
#
_symmetry.space_group_name_H-M   'P 1'
#
loop_
_entity.id
_entity.type
_entity.pdbx_description
1 polymer ?
#
loop_
_entity_poly.entity_id
_entity_poly.type
_entity_poly.pdbx_seq_one_letter_code
_entity_poly.pdbx_strand_id
1 'polypeptide(L)'
;MTIETLKNLLKSYKLNPNKTYGQHFLMDETILEDMIDEAKVKAGDMILEIGPGIGNLTERLLEHKVKVLSIEKDPQFLPVLKTLQKEHEDFSYELTDALKYNFSDRLKGTPYKVIANIPYYITGKIVQLFMHAAHKPDSLTLLMQKEVAYNIAAKPGSMNLIAISVQLFADARVVCVVPGHKFHPAPKVDSAVIHITLHKKPKYKIKDEAKLFRILRACFSGKRKQLHNTLENNLQLSKQVVTETLSKLKIDPMIRPQQLTIEQWLNLCDELKL
;
A
#
# COMPACT_ATOMS: atom_id res chain seq x y z
N MET A 1 18.81 16.18 -1.06
CA MET A 1 19.17 16.60 -2.45
C MET A 1 18.61 17.98 -2.77
N THR A 2 19.37 18.87 -3.46
CA THR A 2 18.86 20.19 -3.91
C THR A 2 18.16 20.08 -5.28
N ILE A 3 17.31 21.08 -5.61
CA ILE A 3 16.68 21.15 -6.95
C ILE A 3 17.73 21.24 -8.05
N GLU A 4 18.83 21.96 -7.81
CA GLU A 4 19.92 22.10 -8.77
C GLU A 4 20.63 20.77 -9.01
N THR A 5 20.96 20.04 -7.94
CA THR A 5 21.55 18.70 -8.03
C THR A 5 20.65 17.75 -8.81
N LEU A 6 19.35 17.75 -8.52
CA LEU A 6 18.37 16.94 -9.26
C LEU A 6 18.34 17.30 -10.75
N LYS A 7 18.27 18.60 -11.10
CA LYS A 7 18.27 19.05 -12.50
C LYS A 7 19.55 18.64 -13.24
N ASN A 8 20.71 18.73 -12.58
CA ASN A 8 21.97 18.30 -13.16
C ASN A 8 22.00 16.79 -13.39
N LEU A 9 21.50 15.99 -12.44
CA LEU A 9 21.35 14.53 -12.59
C LEU A 9 20.40 14.17 -13.73
N LEU A 10 19.22 14.78 -13.80
CA LEU A 10 18.29 14.57 -14.89
C LEU A 10 18.91 14.92 -16.25
N LYS A 11 19.67 16.02 -16.33
CA LYS A 11 20.35 16.45 -17.55
C LYS A 11 21.47 15.48 -17.96
N SER A 12 22.29 15.02 -17.01
CA SER A 12 23.42 14.10 -17.27
C SER A 12 22.96 12.76 -17.85
N TYR A 13 21.84 12.23 -17.35
CA TYR A 13 21.22 11.01 -17.85
C TYR A 13 20.20 11.24 -18.96
N LYS A 14 19.96 12.48 -19.40
CA LYS A 14 18.94 12.87 -20.40
C LYS A 14 17.52 12.41 -20.00
N LEU A 15 17.20 12.48 -18.70
CA LEU A 15 15.91 12.06 -18.13
C LEU A 15 14.92 13.22 -18.15
N ASN A 16 13.66 12.88 -18.45
CA ASN A 16 12.55 13.82 -18.36
C ASN A 16 11.45 13.22 -17.48
N PRO A 17 11.03 13.91 -16.38
CA PRO A 17 9.94 13.43 -15.55
C PRO A 17 8.67 13.19 -16.37
N ASN A 18 8.16 11.95 -16.36
CA ASN A 18 7.01 11.56 -17.14
C ASN A 18 5.73 11.67 -16.30
N LYS A 19 4.86 12.62 -16.66
CA LYS A 19 3.58 12.83 -15.97
C LYS A 19 2.65 11.61 -16.07
N THR A 20 2.73 10.83 -17.14
CA THR A 20 1.92 9.60 -17.34
C THR A 20 2.28 8.53 -16.30
N TYR A 21 3.54 8.47 -15.90
CA TYR A 21 4.00 7.58 -14.84
C TYR A 21 3.89 8.20 -13.43
N GLY A 22 3.36 9.42 -13.30
CA GLY A 22 3.18 10.08 -12.00
C GLY A 22 4.49 10.28 -11.25
N GLN A 23 5.58 10.57 -11.96
CA GLN A 23 6.92 10.71 -11.39
C GLN A 23 7.07 12.00 -10.61
N HIS A 24 7.26 11.85 -9.30
CA HIS A 24 7.54 12.92 -8.34
C HIS A 24 8.72 12.48 -7.48
N PHE A 25 9.89 13.09 -7.69
CA PHE A 25 11.10 12.72 -6.96
C PHE A 25 11.12 13.42 -5.61
N LEU A 26 11.16 12.65 -4.54
CA LEU A 26 11.33 13.17 -3.18
C LEU A 26 12.76 13.72 -3.02
N MET A 27 12.86 14.97 -2.59
CA MET A 27 14.15 15.65 -2.42
C MET A 27 14.58 15.73 -0.95
N ASP A 28 13.68 15.49 -0.03
CA ASP A 28 13.93 15.58 1.40
C ASP A 28 14.50 14.24 1.92
N GLU A 29 15.78 14.27 2.27
CA GLU A 29 16.50 13.08 2.75
C GLU A 29 16.03 12.63 4.12
N THR A 30 15.55 13.55 4.98
CA THR A 30 15.01 13.20 6.30
C THR A 30 13.79 12.29 6.17
N ILE A 31 12.95 12.50 5.15
CA ILE A 31 11.79 11.62 4.91
C ILE A 31 12.24 10.23 4.44
N LEU A 32 13.31 10.13 3.65
CA LEU A 32 13.87 8.84 3.25
C LEU A 32 14.38 8.07 4.48
N GLU A 33 15.11 8.76 5.38
CA GLU A 33 15.56 8.15 6.63
C GLU A 33 14.39 7.75 7.53
N ASP A 34 13.38 8.61 7.68
CA ASP A 34 12.15 8.27 8.43
C ASP A 34 11.50 6.98 7.90
N MET A 35 11.50 6.77 6.56
CA MET A 35 10.97 5.53 5.96
C MET A 35 11.83 4.31 6.31
N ILE A 36 13.14 4.45 6.31
CA ILE A 36 14.11 3.40 6.60
C ILE A 36 14.05 3.01 8.08
N ASP A 37 14.06 4.02 8.96
CA ASP A 37 13.95 3.84 10.42
C ASP A 37 12.62 3.17 10.80
N GLU A 38 11.51 3.64 10.21
CA GLU A 38 10.20 3.08 10.44
C GLU A 38 10.12 1.60 10.03
N ALA A 39 10.76 1.24 8.90
CA ALA A 39 10.87 -0.14 8.44
C ALA A 39 11.79 -0.98 9.33
N LYS A 40 12.49 -0.36 10.32
CA LYS A 40 13.47 -1.02 11.18
C LYS A 40 14.45 -1.84 10.36
N VAL A 41 15.05 -1.18 9.39
CA VAL A 41 16.02 -1.78 8.48
C VAL A 41 17.29 -2.19 9.26
N LYS A 42 17.84 -3.36 8.96
CA LYS A 42 19.07 -3.88 9.55
C LYS A 42 20.01 -4.34 8.46
N ALA A 43 21.31 -4.24 8.72
CA ALA A 43 22.32 -4.77 7.81
C ALA A 43 22.02 -6.22 7.43
N GLY A 44 22.10 -6.53 6.14
CA GLY A 44 21.80 -7.85 5.57
C GLY A 44 20.30 -8.10 5.26
N ASP A 45 19.39 -7.19 5.63
CA ASP A 45 17.98 -7.31 5.21
C ASP A 45 17.85 -7.32 3.68
N MET A 46 16.84 -8.04 3.17
CA MET A 46 16.42 -7.95 1.77
C MET A 46 15.31 -6.91 1.66
N ILE A 47 15.54 -5.89 0.85
CA ILE A 47 14.58 -4.83 0.56
C ILE A 47 14.10 -4.95 -0.89
N LEU A 48 12.79 -4.95 -1.06
CA LEU A 48 12.15 -4.80 -2.36
C LEU A 48 11.73 -3.35 -2.52
N GLU A 49 12.28 -2.67 -3.52
CA GLU A 49 11.91 -1.32 -3.89
C GLU A 49 11.08 -1.32 -5.17
N ILE A 50 10.02 -0.52 -5.23
CA ILE A 50 9.19 -0.36 -6.42
C ILE A 50 9.30 1.06 -6.93
N GLY A 51 9.77 1.20 -8.17
CA GLY A 51 9.99 2.49 -8.81
C GLY A 51 11.18 3.25 -8.23
N PRO A 52 12.41 2.73 -8.35
CA PRO A 52 13.62 3.42 -7.87
C PRO A 52 13.85 4.78 -8.56
N GLY A 53 13.40 4.92 -9.82
CA GLY A 53 13.53 6.14 -10.60
C GLY A 53 14.98 6.60 -10.70
N ILE A 54 15.29 7.73 -10.08
CA ILE A 54 16.65 8.31 -10.06
C ILE A 54 17.57 7.69 -8.99
N GLY A 55 17.09 6.73 -8.20
CA GLY A 55 17.90 5.97 -7.25
C GLY A 55 18.12 6.60 -5.86
N ASN A 56 17.48 7.72 -5.55
CA ASN A 56 17.74 8.43 -4.29
C ASN A 56 17.35 7.64 -3.02
N LEU A 57 16.26 6.87 -3.07
CA LEU A 57 15.92 5.94 -1.98
C LEU A 57 16.83 4.71 -2.02
N THR A 58 17.14 4.20 -3.21
CA THR A 58 18.05 3.06 -3.41
C THR A 58 19.42 3.31 -2.77
N GLU A 59 20.04 4.46 -3.04
CA GLU A 59 21.35 4.85 -2.48
C GLU A 59 21.29 4.86 -0.95
N ARG A 60 20.25 5.49 -0.37
CA ARG A 60 20.09 5.53 1.09
C ARG A 60 19.92 4.14 1.69
N LEU A 61 19.14 3.27 1.06
CA LEU A 61 19.00 1.89 1.50
C LEU A 61 20.34 1.16 1.51
N LEU A 62 21.14 1.31 0.45
CA LEU A 62 22.45 0.66 0.32
C LEU A 62 23.47 1.13 1.36
N GLU A 63 23.41 2.41 1.79
CA GLU A 63 24.21 2.93 2.91
C GLU A 63 23.96 2.15 4.23
N HIS A 64 22.76 1.59 4.41
CA HIS A 64 22.41 0.72 5.55
C HIS A 64 22.88 -0.75 5.40
N LYS A 65 23.72 -1.06 4.39
CA LYS A 65 24.30 -2.39 4.15
C LYS A 65 23.23 -3.48 3.98
N VAL A 66 22.17 -3.17 3.24
CA VAL A 66 21.09 -4.08 2.89
C VAL A 66 21.22 -4.55 1.45
N LYS A 67 20.55 -5.66 1.12
CA LYS A 67 20.38 -6.09 -0.26
C LYS A 67 19.13 -5.46 -0.85
N VAL A 68 19.24 -4.84 -2.02
CA VAL A 68 18.12 -4.15 -2.68
C VAL A 68 17.81 -4.83 -4.01
N LEU A 69 16.55 -5.23 -4.17
CA LEU A 69 15.98 -5.59 -5.47
C LEU A 69 14.97 -4.50 -5.85
N SER A 70 15.25 -3.76 -6.93
CA SER A 70 14.35 -2.72 -7.42
C SER A 70 13.61 -3.18 -8.68
N ILE A 71 12.32 -2.84 -8.76
CA ILE A 71 11.49 -3.09 -9.95
C ILE A 71 11.15 -1.76 -10.59
N GLU A 72 11.62 -1.54 -11.81
CA GLU A 72 11.38 -0.31 -12.56
C GLU A 72 10.61 -0.63 -13.85
N LYS A 73 9.61 0.20 -14.16
CA LYS A 73 8.82 0.06 -15.37
C LYS A 73 9.29 0.96 -16.51
N ASP A 74 9.84 2.12 -16.17
CA ASP A 74 10.24 3.13 -17.15
C ASP A 74 11.67 2.88 -17.63
N PRO A 75 11.88 2.49 -18.90
CA PRO A 75 13.20 2.18 -19.42
C PRO A 75 14.17 3.38 -19.47
N GLN A 76 13.66 4.62 -19.33
CA GLN A 76 14.53 5.79 -19.32
C GLN A 76 15.50 5.78 -18.12
N PHE A 77 15.14 5.12 -16.98
CA PHE A 77 16.00 5.01 -15.81
C PHE A 77 17.08 3.92 -15.91
N LEU A 78 17.07 3.11 -16.97
CA LEU A 78 18.04 2.03 -17.16
C LEU A 78 19.52 2.50 -17.03
N PRO A 79 19.94 3.68 -17.54
CA PRO A 79 21.30 4.16 -17.33
C PRO A 79 21.65 4.39 -15.85
N VAL A 80 20.72 4.93 -15.07
CA VAL A 80 20.90 5.13 -13.61
C VAL A 80 21.07 3.78 -12.91
N LEU A 81 20.14 2.85 -13.18
CA LEU A 81 20.14 1.53 -12.55
C LEU A 81 21.41 0.73 -12.88
N LYS A 82 21.92 0.83 -14.11
CA LYS A 82 23.20 0.23 -14.50
C LYS A 82 24.39 0.83 -13.75
N THR A 83 24.38 2.12 -13.51
CA THR A 83 25.44 2.79 -12.72
C THR A 83 25.41 2.28 -11.28
N LEU A 84 24.25 2.32 -10.63
CA LEU A 84 24.07 1.80 -9.27
C LEU A 84 24.51 0.32 -9.14
N GLN A 85 24.16 -0.52 -10.12
CA GLN A 85 24.53 -1.94 -10.10
C GLN A 85 26.06 -2.16 -10.24
N LYS A 86 26.77 -1.27 -10.92
CA LYS A 86 28.24 -1.35 -11.02
C LYS A 86 28.93 -0.90 -9.74
N GLU A 87 28.33 0.07 -9.03
CA GLU A 87 28.89 0.67 -7.83
C GLU A 87 28.56 -0.13 -6.56
N HIS A 88 27.48 -0.92 -6.58
CA HIS A 88 26.96 -1.65 -5.41
C HIS A 88 26.65 -3.11 -5.75
N GLU A 89 27.42 -4.04 -5.21
CA GLU A 89 27.21 -5.49 -5.39
C GLU A 89 25.90 -6.01 -4.78
N ASP A 90 25.41 -5.33 -3.73
CA ASP A 90 24.15 -5.65 -3.05
C ASP A 90 22.90 -5.07 -3.75
N PHE A 91 23.06 -4.43 -4.92
CA PHE A 91 21.97 -3.90 -5.72
C PHE A 91 21.68 -4.76 -6.94
N SER A 92 20.40 -5.04 -7.14
CA SER A 92 19.89 -5.67 -8.35
C SER A 92 18.57 -5.01 -8.77
N TYR A 93 18.28 -5.06 -10.06
CA TYR A 93 17.02 -4.53 -10.59
C TYR A 93 16.42 -5.40 -11.69
N GLU A 94 15.11 -5.24 -11.88
CA GLU A 94 14.37 -5.82 -13.00
C GLU A 94 13.60 -4.71 -13.74
N LEU A 95 13.72 -4.67 -15.06
CA LEU A 95 13.00 -3.72 -15.90
C LEU A 95 11.66 -4.31 -16.32
N THR A 96 10.63 -4.14 -15.49
CA THR A 96 9.30 -4.72 -15.69
C THR A 96 8.21 -3.98 -14.93
N ASP A 97 6.94 -4.31 -15.24
CA ASP A 97 5.80 -3.81 -14.47
C ASP A 97 5.65 -4.58 -13.15
N ALA A 98 5.76 -3.88 -12.02
CA ALA A 98 5.62 -4.46 -10.68
C ALA A 98 4.31 -5.23 -10.48
N LEU A 99 3.22 -4.82 -11.16
CA LEU A 99 1.94 -5.52 -11.08
C LEU A 99 1.90 -6.86 -11.82
N LYS A 100 2.92 -7.15 -12.64
CA LYS A 100 3.05 -8.39 -13.43
C LYS A 100 4.22 -9.25 -12.97
N TYR A 101 5.07 -8.73 -12.08
CA TYR A 101 6.25 -9.44 -11.62
C TYR A 101 5.92 -10.45 -10.51
N ASN A 102 6.49 -11.64 -10.60
CA ASN A 102 6.29 -12.69 -9.60
C ASN A 102 7.29 -12.57 -8.44
N PHE A 103 6.99 -11.70 -7.50
CA PHE A 103 7.80 -11.50 -6.30
C PHE A 103 7.94 -12.76 -5.45
N SER A 104 6.86 -13.56 -5.38
CA SER A 104 6.82 -14.75 -4.55
C SER A 104 7.84 -15.80 -4.98
N ASP A 105 8.06 -15.98 -6.27
CA ASP A 105 9.06 -16.92 -6.76
C ASP A 105 10.47 -16.35 -6.63
N ARG A 106 10.65 -15.06 -6.95
CA ARG A 106 11.97 -14.40 -6.92
C ARG A 106 12.56 -14.31 -5.53
N LEU A 107 11.72 -14.10 -4.51
CA LEU A 107 12.10 -13.92 -3.10
C LEU A 107 11.76 -15.14 -2.24
N LYS A 108 11.43 -16.28 -2.86
CA LYS A 108 11.01 -17.49 -2.15
C LYS A 108 12.01 -17.89 -1.06
N GLY A 109 11.51 -18.07 0.17
CA GLY A 109 12.32 -18.46 1.33
C GLY A 109 13.17 -17.33 1.94
N THR A 110 13.18 -16.13 1.35
CA THR A 110 13.92 -14.99 1.88
C THR A 110 12.95 -14.02 2.56
N PRO A 111 13.04 -13.77 3.88
CA PRO A 111 12.31 -12.68 4.51
C PRO A 111 12.67 -11.35 3.86
N TYR A 112 11.68 -10.52 3.58
CA TYR A 112 11.92 -9.23 2.93
C TYR A 112 10.94 -8.15 3.38
N LYS A 113 11.34 -6.91 3.21
CA LYS A 113 10.52 -5.73 3.45
C LYS A 113 10.33 -4.97 2.13
N VAL A 114 9.21 -4.26 2.00
CA VAL A 114 8.98 -3.37 0.87
C VAL A 114 9.14 -1.93 1.33
N ILE A 115 10.02 -1.17 0.69
CA ILE A 115 10.19 0.26 0.95
C ILE A 115 10.14 0.96 -0.41
N ALA A 116 9.18 1.89 -0.61
CA ALA A 116 8.99 2.48 -1.93
C ALA A 116 8.30 3.84 -1.90
N ASN A 117 8.70 4.71 -2.83
CA ASN A 117 7.94 5.90 -3.22
C ASN A 117 7.06 5.54 -4.43
N ILE A 118 5.82 5.13 -4.18
CA ILE A 118 4.96 4.53 -5.21
C ILE A 118 4.23 5.58 -6.03
N PRO A 119 4.22 5.45 -7.38
CA PRO A 119 3.35 6.26 -8.22
C PRO A 119 1.88 6.14 -7.81
N TYR A 120 1.19 7.27 -7.67
CA TYR A 120 -0.14 7.33 -7.04
C TYR A 120 -1.19 6.44 -7.69
N TYR A 121 -1.14 6.28 -9.02
CA TYR A 121 -2.15 5.53 -9.79
C TYR A 121 -2.12 4.02 -9.57
N ILE A 122 -1.03 3.45 -9.01
CA ILE A 122 -0.92 2.01 -8.76
C ILE A 122 -0.96 1.64 -7.27
N THR A 123 -0.98 2.62 -6.35
CA THR A 123 -0.84 2.41 -4.91
C THR A 123 -1.79 1.34 -4.37
N GLY A 124 -3.10 1.46 -4.65
CA GLY A 124 -4.07 0.48 -4.16
C GLY A 124 -3.83 -0.93 -4.70
N LYS A 125 -3.41 -1.06 -5.97
CA LYS A 125 -3.11 -2.36 -6.58
C LYS A 125 -1.85 -3.00 -5.99
N ILE A 126 -0.81 -2.21 -5.73
CA ILE A 126 0.44 -2.67 -5.10
C ILE A 126 0.18 -3.17 -3.69
N VAL A 127 -0.58 -2.43 -2.89
CA VAL A 127 -0.92 -2.87 -1.53
C VAL A 127 -1.71 -4.18 -1.58
N GLN A 128 -2.72 -4.29 -2.43
CA GLN A 128 -3.49 -5.53 -2.59
C GLN A 128 -2.63 -6.71 -3.06
N LEU A 129 -1.71 -6.47 -3.99
CA LEU A 129 -0.79 -7.49 -4.48
C LEU A 129 -0.03 -8.17 -3.33
N PHE A 130 0.51 -7.38 -2.40
CA PHE A 130 1.23 -7.93 -1.25
C PHE A 130 0.35 -8.55 -0.18
N MET A 131 -0.90 -8.08 -0.01
CA MET A 131 -1.85 -8.72 0.92
C MET A 131 -2.19 -10.16 0.51
N HIS A 132 -2.20 -10.44 -0.81
CA HIS A 132 -2.57 -11.75 -1.38
C HIS A 132 -1.37 -12.53 -1.94
N ALA A 133 -0.13 -12.03 -1.81
CA ALA A 133 1.07 -12.73 -2.26
C ALA A 133 1.24 -14.09 -1.57
N ALA A 134 1.69 -15.09 -2.30
CA ALA A 134 1.98 -16.41 -1.74
C ALA A 134 3.17 -16.35 -0.75
N HIS A 135 4.18 -15.53 -1.06
CA HIS A 135 5.27 -15.17 -0.15
C HIS A 135 5.13 -13.68 0.21
N LYS A 136 4.65 -13.43 1.41
CA LYS A 136 4.35 -12.06 1.88
C LYS A 136 5.58 -11.40 2.47
N PRO A 137 5.75 -10.06 2.30
CA PRO A 137 6.77 -9.32 3.04
C PRO A 137 6.47 -9.27 4.54
N ASP A 138 7.48 -9.01 5.35
CA ASP A 138 7.27 -8.73 6.78
C ASP A 138 6.54 -7.40 6.99
N SER A 139 6.87 -6.39 6.18
CA SER A 139 6.24 -5.07 6.23
C SER A 139 6.34 -4.32 4.90
N LEU A 140 5.49 -3.29 4.75
CA LEU A 140 5.57 -2.30 3.69
C LEU A 140 5.69 -0.91 4.32
N THR A 141 6.69 -0.13 3.92
CA THR A 141 6.80 1.30 4.24
C THR A 141 6.71 2.07 2.95
N LEU A 142 5.61 2.75 2.74
CA LEU A 142 5.26 3.31 1.44
C LEU A 142 4.98 4.80 1.54
N LEU A 143 5.56 5.55 0.61
CA LEU A 143 5.19 6.94 0.37
C LEU A 143 4.13 6.98 -0.73
N MET A 144 2.98 7.59 -0.42
CA MET A 144 1.80 7.62 -1.30
C MET A 144 0.96 8.88 -1.06
N GLN A 145 -0.12 9.08 -1.82
CA GLN A 145 -1.06 10.17 -1.56
C GLN A 145 -1.60 10.11 -0.12
N LYS A 146 -1.61 11.25 0.57
CA LYS A 146 -2.09 11.40 1.94
C LYS A 146 -3.47 10.79 2.16
N GLU A 147 -4.43 11.10 1.28
CA GLU A 147 -5.80 10.56 1.40
C GLU A 147 -5.80 9.03 1.36
N VAL A 148 -5.01 8.41 0.46
CA VAL A 148 -4.96 6.94 0.34
C VAL A 148 -4.34 6.31 1.59
N ALA A 149 -3.26 6.89 2.13
CA ALA A 149 -2.63 6.43 3.36
C ALA A 149 -3.61 6.47 4.55
N TYR A 150 -4.34 7.58 4.71
CA TYR A 150 -5.35 7.71 5.77
C TYR A 150 -6.55 6.78 5.56
N ASN A 151 -6.95 6.54 4.31
CA ASN A 151 -8.00 5.57 4.00
C ASN A 151 -7.60 4.14 4.37
N ILE A 152 -6.34 3.74 4.15
CA ILE A 152 -5.83 2.41 4.54
C ILE A 152 -5.74 2.27 6.06
N ALA A 153 -5.30 3.31 6.76
CA ALA A 153 -5.15 3.32 8.21
C ALA A 153 -6.43 3.72 8.98
N ALA A 154 -7.57 3.83 8.28
CA ALA A 154 -8.83 4.26 8.88
C ALA A 154 -9.28 3.31 9.99
N LYS A 155 -9.96 3.87 11.02
CA LYS A 155 -10.51 3.15 12.17
C LYS A 155 -12.04 3.11 12.12
N PRO A 156 -12.72 2.29 12.94
CA PRO A 156 -14.17 2.33 13.07
C PRO A 156 -14.71 3.75 13.23
N GLY A 157 -15.74 4.08 12.46
CA GLY A 157 -16.24 5.45 12.27
C GLY A 157 -15.88 6.05 10.91
N SER A 158 -14.75 5.64 10.32
CA SER A 158 -14.27 6.07 9.00
C SER A 158 -13.78 4.92 8.12
N MET A 159 -14.09 3.68 8.49
CA MET A 159 -13.70 2.48 7.72
C MET A 159 -14.20 2.57 6.26
N ASN A 160 -13.49 1.91 5.41
CA ASN A 160 -13.81 1.81 3.98
C ASN A 160 -13.30 0.47 3.43
N LEU A 161 -13.61 0.18 2.18
CA LEU A 161 -13.26 -1.11 1.58
C LEU A 161 -11.75 -1.39 1.60
N ILE A 162 -10.90 -0.39 1.30
CA ILE A 162 -9.44 -0.58 1.29
C ILE A 162 -8.90 -0.77 2.72
N ALA A 163 -9.45 -0.06 3.71
CA ALA A 163 -9.06 -0.25 5.11
C ALA A 163 -9.30 -1.70 5.56
N ILE A 164 -10.50 -2.22 5.29
CA ILE A 164 -10.85 -3.59 5.69
C ILE A 164 -9.99 -4.59 4.92
N SER A 165 -9.83 -4.42 3.60
CA SER A 165 -9.03 -5.34 2.78
C SER A 165 -7.56 -5.44 3.19
N VAL A 166 -7.00 -4.37 3.77
CA VAL A 166 -5.64 -4.39 4.30
C VAL A 166 -5.62 -4.90 5.74
N GLN A 167 -6.50 -4.36 6.61
CA GLN A 167 -6.45 -4.64 8.05
C GLN A 167 -6.94 -6.04 8.43
N LEU A 168 -7.54 -6.80 7.51
CA LEU A 168 -7.75 -8.24 7.66
C LEU A 168 -6.42 -9.02 7.75
N PHE A 169 -5.37 -8.51 7.10
CA PHE A 169 -4.08 -9.22 6.94
C PHE A 169 -2.90 -8.52 7.58
N ALA A 170 -3.06 -7.23 7.98
CA ALA A 170 -1.97 -6.38 8.45
C ALA A 170 -2.46 -5.32 9.43
N ASP A 171 -1.57 -4.78 10.25
CA ASP A 171 -1.79 -3.54 10.98
C ASP A 171 -1.19 -2.37 10.19
N ALA A 172 -1.94 -1.27 10.04
CA ALA A 172 -1.54 -0.12 9.24
C ALA A 172 -1.57 1.17 10.06
N ARG A 173 -0.53 2.03 9.90
CA ARG A 173 -0.48 3.35 10.52
C ARG A 173 0.19 4.38 9.62
N VAL A 174 -0.30 5.60 9.65
CA VAL A 174 0.38 6.74 9.03
C VAL A 174 1.54 7.15 9.94
N VAL A 175 2.73 7.32 9.34
CA VAL A 175 3.96 7.73 10.03
C VAL A 175 4.06 9.24 10.06
N CYS A 176 4.09 9.87 8.88
CA CYS A 176 4.17 11.32 8.75
C CYS A 176 3.47 11.80 7.48
N VAL A 177 3.15 13.09 7.43
CA VAL A 177 2.64 13.78 6.25
C VAL A 177 3.82 14.47 5.54
N VAL A 178 3.86 14.34 4.21
CA VAL A 178 4.92 14.89 3.37
C VAL A 178 4.32 15.92 2.43
N PRO A 179 4.58 17.23 2.65
CA PRO A 179 4.04 18.29 1.80
C PRO A 179 4.53 18.20 0.35
N GLY A 180 3.69 18.61 -0.61
CA GLY A 180 3.99 18.50 -2.03
C GLY A 180 5.25 19.25 -2.47
N HIS A 181 5.64 20.34 -1.78
CA HIS A 181 6.87 21.09 -2.10
C HIS A 181 8.18 20.33 -1.83
N LYS A 182 8.11 19.20 -1.10
CA LYS A 182 9.27 18.31 -0.87
C LYS A 182 9.61 17.46 -2.10
N PHE A 183 8.82 17.54 -3.15
CA PHE A 183 9.00 16.79 -4.41
C PHE A 183 9.32 17.70 -5.59
N HIS A 184 9.98 17.13 -6.58
CA HIS A 184 10.14 17.76 -7.89
C HIS A 184 9.85 16.76 -9.02
N PRO A 185 8.94 17.04 -9.97
CA PRO A 185 7.94 18.11 -9.91
C PRO A 185 7.00 17.97 -8.71
N ALA A 186 6.52 19.10 -8.16
CA ALA A 186 5.60 19.05 -7.03
C ALA A 186 4.26 18.43 -7.43
N PRO A 187 3.72 17.46 -6.68
CA PRO A 187 2.38 16.95 -6.88
C PRO A 187 1.32 17.99 -6.47
N LYS A 188 0.07 17.80 -6.95
CA LYS A 188 -1.06 18.69 -6.61
C LYS A 188 -1.60 18.47 -5.20
N VAL A 189 -1.25 17.35 -4.56
CA VAL A 189 -1.74 16.93 -3.25
C VAL A 189 -0.57 16.51 -2.37
N ASP A 190 -0.73 16.63 -1.04
CA ASP A 190 0.25 16.11 -0.10
C ASP A 190 0.33 14.59 -0.17
N SER A 191 1.49 14.08 0.20
CA SER A 191 1.78 12.66 0.42
C SER A 191 1.78 12.32 1.91
N ALA A 192 1.86 11.05 2.21
CA ALA A 192 2.15 10.55 3.55
C ALA A 192 2.96 9.25 3.46
N VAL A 193 3.80 9.03 4.44
CA VAL A 193 4.42 7.75 4.69
C VAL A 193 3.46 6.91 5.51
N ILE A 194 3.19 5.69 5.04
CA ILE A 194 2.41 4.68 5.76
C ILE A 194 3.28 3.47 6.01
N HIS A 195 3.17 2.90 7.21
CA HIS A 195 3.77 1.62 7.56
C HIS A 195 2.69 0.57 7.76
N ILE A 196 2.85 -0.59 7.12
CA ILE A 196 1.92 -1.72 7.13
C ILE A 196 2.72 -2.94 7.56
N THR A 197 2.41 -3.51 8.73
CA THR A 197 3.03 -4.72 9.26
C THR A 197 2.13 -5.92 9.01
N LEU A 198 2.58 -6.90 8.24
CA LEU A 198 1.77 -8.05 7.92
C LEU A 198 1.68 -9.02 9.11
N HIS A 199 0.51 -9.61 9.32
CA HIS A 199 0.31 -10.59 10.38
C HIS A 199 1.03 -11.90 10.03
N LYS A 200 1.97 -12.33 10.87
CA LYS A 200 2.67 -13.62 10.71
C LYS A 200 1.72 -14.82 10.87
N LYS A 201 0.65 -14.64 11.64
CA LYS A 201 -0.45 -15.60 11.79
C LYS A 201 -1.77 -14.86 11.54
N PRO A 202 -2.78 -15.52 10.95
CA PRO A 202 -4.08 -14.90 10.76
C PRO A 202 -4.64 -14.35 12.08
N LYS A 203 -4.88 -13.03 12.13
CA LYS A 203 -5.52 -12.37 13.27
C LYS A 203 -7.03 -12.67 13.30
N TYR A 204 -7.60 -12.87 12.13
CA TYR A 204 -9.02 -13.14 11.92
C TYR A 204 -9.22 -14.49 11.21
N LYS A 205 -10.25 -15.24 11.63
CA LYS A 205 -10.68 -16.45 10.94
C LYS A 205 -11.72 -16.07 9.88
N ILE A 206 -11.32 -16.06 8.62
CA ILE A 206 -12.21 -15.79 7.49
C ILE A 206 -12.69 -17.13 6.94
N LYS A 207 -14.00 -17.43 7.03
CA LYS A 207 -14.57 -18.70 6.54
C LYS A 207 -14.78 -18.68 5.02
N ASP A 208 -15.25 -17.53 4.52
CA ASP A 208 -15.54 -17.31 3.10
C ASP A 208 -15.15 -15.89 2.71
N GLU A 209 -13.96 -15.76 2.15
CA GLU A 209 -13.41 -14.47 1.74
C GLU A 209 -14.19 -13.86 0.56
N ALA A 210 -14.63 -14.68 -0.39
CA ALA A 210 -15.37 -14.21 -1.55
C ALA A 210 -16.72 -13.61 -1.15
N LYS A 211 -17.43 -14.26 -0.24
CA LYS A 211 -18.68 -13.79 0.35
C LYS A 211 -18.47 -12.50 1.14
N LEU A 212 -17.45 -12.45 1.99
CA LEU A 212 -17.12 -11.25 2.76
C LEU A 212 -16.92 -10.04 1.84
N PHE A 213 -16.07 -10.18 0.81
CA PHE A 213 -15.84 -9.08 -0.12
C PHE A 213 -17.04 -8.75 -1.01
N ARG A 214 -17.94 -9.69 -1.28
CA ARG A 214 -19.22 -9.40 -1.94
C ARG A 214 -20.10 -8.50 -1.06
N ILE A 215 -20.23 -8.82 0.24
CA ILE A 215 -20.97 -8.01 1.22
C ILE A 215 -20.35 -6.62 1.35
N LEU A 216 -19.05 -6.54 1.55
CA LEU A 216 -18.33 -5.27 1.70
C LEU A 216 -18.53 -4.36 0.48
N ARG A 217 -18.32 -4.88 -0.74
CA ARG A 217 -18.56 -4.09 -1.97
C ARG A 217 -19.98 -3.58 -2.07
N ALA A 218 -20.97 -4.42 -1.76
CA ALA A 218 -22.38 -4.03 -1.76
C ALA A 218 -22.66 -2.93 -0.73
N CYS A 219 -22.14 -3.04 0.49
CA CYS A 219 -22.39 -2.08 1.56
C CYS A 219 -21.64 -0.75 1.36
N PHE A 220 -20.41 -0.76 0.83
CA PHE A 220 -19.61 0.45 0.57
C PHE A 220 -19.90 1.14 -0.76
N SER A 221 -20.76 0.60 -1.63
CA SER A 221 -21.19 1.26 -2.88
C SER A 221 -21.99 2.56 -2.65
N GLY A 222 -22.53 2.73 -1.46
CA GLY A 222 -23.31 3.92 -1.06
C GLY A 222 -22.80 4.55 0.24
N LYS A 223 -21.74 5.38 0.20
CA LYS A 223 -21.07 5.97 1.37
C LYS A 223 -21.98 6.61 2.44
N ARG A 224 -23.15 7.11 2.08
CA ARG A 224 -24.09 7.81 2.99
C ARG A 224 -25.28 6.95 3.45
N LYS A 225 -25.46 5.77 2.89
CA LYS A 225 -26.59 4.91 3.21
C LYS A 225 -26.36 4.16 4.53
N GLN A 226 -27.44 3.89 5.23
CA GLN A 226 -27.44 3.04 6.43
C GLN A 226 -27.22 1.57 6.05
N LEU A 227 -26.70 0.77 6.98
CA LEU A 227 -26.31 -0.62 6.74
C LEU A 227 -27.49 -1.47 6.26
N HIS A 228 -28.63 -1.41 6.96
CA HIS A 228 -29.83 -2.19 6.58
C HIS A 228 -30.27 -1.92 5.15
N ASN A 229 -30.30 -0.63 4.73
CA ASN A 229 -30.67 -0.25 3.36
C ASN A 229 -29.71 -0.81 2.30
N THR A 230 -28.41 -0.91 2.63
CA THR A 230 -27.43 -1.46 1.70
C THR A 230 -27.53 -2.98 1.60
N LEU A 231 -27.84 -3.66 2.69
CA LEU A 231 -28.05 -5.10 2.72
C LEU A 231 -29.31 -5.48 1.94
N GLU A 232 -30.44 -4.79 2.19
CA GLU A 232 -31.70 -5.04 1.49
C GLU A 232 -31.58 -4.78 -0.02
N ASN A 233 -31.13 -3.58 -0.41
CA ASN A 233 -31.19 -3.15 -1.81
C ASN A 233 -30.05 -3.72 -2.67
N ASN A 234 -28.83 -3.83 -2.13
CA ASN A 234 -27.67 -4.19 -2.95
C ASN A 234 -27.35 -5.70 -2.89
N LEU A 235 -27.82 -6.41 -1.86
CA LEU A 235 -27.75 -7.87 -1.76
C LEU A 235 -29.09 -8.56 -1.98
N GLN A 236 -30.17 -7.80 -2.21
CA GLN A 236 -31.53 -8.30 -2.43
C GLN A 236 -32.04 -9.20 -1.29
N LEU A 237 -31.67 -8.85 -0.06
CA LEU A 237 -32.15 -9.56 1.13
C LEU A 237 -33.51 -9.02 1.59
N SER A 238 -34.38 -9.91 2.07
CA SER A 238 -35.64 -9.46 2.64
C SER A 238 -35.39 -8.64 3.93
N LYS A 239 -36.25 -7.66 4.18
CA LYS A 239 -36.20 -6.84 5.40
C LYS A 239 -36.21 -7.69 6.67
N GLN A 240 -36.97 -8.78 6.67
CA GLN A 240 -37.05 -9.71 7.81
C GLN A 240 -35.68 -10.32 8.11
N VAL A 241 -35.02 -10.90 7.10
CA VAL A 241 -33.68 -11.51 7.24
C VAL A 241 -32.66 -10.48 7.75
N VAL A 242 -32.68 -9.27 7.21
CA VAL A 242 -31.76 -8.20 7.64
C VAL A 242 -32.03 -7.84 9.09
N THR A 243 -33.27 -7.60 9.47
CA THR A 243 -33.68 -7.22 10.84
C THR A 243 -33.30 -8.30 11.86
N GLU A 244 -33.59 -9.56 11.58
CA GLU A 244 -33.26 -10.70 12.44
C GLU A 244 -31.74 -10.84 12.61
N THR A 245 -30.98 -10.75 11.50
CA THR A 245 -29.52 -10.85 11.54
C THR A 245 -28.89 -9.73 12.35
N LEU A 246 -29.26 -8.48 12.11
CA LEU A 246 -28.71 -7.32 12.84
C LEU A 246 -29.08 -7.38 14.33
N SER A 247 -30.30 -7.77 14.67
CA SER A 247 -30.75 -7.95 16.06
C SER A 247 -29.94 -9.05 16.77
N LYS A 248 -29.76 -10.20 16.13
CA LYS A 248 -28.93 -11.31 16.66
C LYS A 248 -27.51 -10.89 16.96
N LEU A 249 -26.92 -10.06 16.09
CA LEU A 249 -25.56 -9.56 16.23
C LEU A 249 -25.45 -8.30 17.11
N LYS A 250 -26.58 -7.81 17.64
CA LYS A 250 -26.67 -6.56 18.43
C LYS A 250 -26.06 -5.36 17.68
N ILE A 251 -26.29 -5.29 16.38
CA ILE A 251 -25.89 -4.19 15.51
C ILE A 251 -27.09 -3.27 15.31
N ASP A 252 -26.90 -1.97 15.59
CA ASP A 252 -27.93 -0.96 15.32
C ASP A 252 -28.23 -0.90 13.82
N PRO A 253 -29.49 -1.11 13.38
CA PRO A 253 -29.86 -1.06 11.96
C PRO A 253 -29.57 0.29 11.31
N MET A 254 -29.54 1.39 12.09
CA MET A 254 -29.29 2.74 11.60
C MET A 254 -27.81 3.06 11.42
N ILE A 255 -26.90 2.17 11.86
CA ILE A 255 -25.45 2.32 11.70
C ILE A 255 -25.05 2.42 10.23
N ARG A 256 -24.00 3.14 9.94
CA ARG A 256 -23.42 3.15 8.59
C ARG A 256 -22.30 2.11 8.46
N PRO A 257 -22.08 1.55 7.25
CA PRO A 257 -21.03 0.57 7.01
C PRO A 257 -19.66 0.96 7.58
N GLN A 258 -19.28 2.23 7.47
CA GLN A 258 -18.01 2.76 7.94
C GLN A 258 -17.79 2.70 9.48
N GLN A 259 -18.84 2.45 10.24
CA GLN A 259 -18.79 2.43 11.71
C GLN A 259 -18.57 1.03 12.28
N LEU A 260 -18.74 -0.04 11.47
CA LEU A 260 -18.55 -1.41 11.91
C LEU A 260 -17.05 -1.71 12.08
N THR A 261 -16.74 -2.53 13.10
CA THR A 261 -15.42 -3.14 13.26
C THR A 261 -15.23 -4.30 12.28
N ILE A 262 -14.00 -4.76 12.14
CA ILE A 262 -13.72 -5.95 11.30
C ILE A 262 -14.42 -7.19 11.85
N GLU A 263 -14.44 -7.37 13.18
CA GLU A 263 -15.13 -8.48 13.84
C GLU A 263 -16.63 -8.46 13.54
N GLN A 264 -17.25 -7.28 13.57
CA GLN A 264 -18.67 -7.14 13.22
C GLN A 264 -18.94 -7.50 11.76
N TRP A 265 -18.04 -7.13 10.83
CA TRP A 265 -18.12 -7.53 9.42
C TRP A 265 -18.01 -9.05 9.24
N LEU A 266 -17.10 -9.70 9.96
CA LEU A 266 -16.92 -11.15 9.92
C LEU A 266 -18.15 -11.89 10.47
N ASN A 267 -18.65 -11.44 11.62
CA ASN A 267 -19.87 -12.00 12.21
C ASN A 267 -21.08 -11.81 11.30
N LEU A 268 -21.21 -10.65 10.66
CA LEU A 268 -22.26 -10.39 9.68
C LEU A 268 -22.15 -11.31 8.45
N CYS A 269 -20.92 -11.53 7.97
CA CYS A 269 -20.67 -12.46 6.87
C CYS A 269 -21.05 -13.90 7.24
N ASP A 270 -20.74 -14.32 8.45
CA ASP A 270 -21.05 -15.69 8.92
C ASP A 270 -22.56 -15.93 9.07
N GLU A 271 -23.31 -14.94 9.55
CA GLU A 271 -24.75 -15.07 9.80
C GLU A 271 -25.61 -14.91 8.54
N LEU A 272 -25.22 -14.06 7.60
CA LEU A 272 -25.99 -13.87 6.38
C LEU A 272 -25.94 -15.15 5.52
N LYS A 273 -27.11 -15.61 5.07
CA LYS A 273 -27.23 -16.69 4.08
C LYS A 273 -27.35 -16.05 2.70
N LEU A 274 -26.26 -16.09 1.91
CA LEU A 274 -26.14 -15.52 0.55
C LEU A 274 -25.86 -16.62 -0.47
#